data_90e3797af61d4a3a454a05f002cfe057
#
_entry.id   90e3797af61d4a3a454a05f002cfe057
#
_cell.length_a   1.000
_cell.length_b   1.000
_cell.length_c   1.000
_cell.angle_alpha   90.00
_cell.angle_beta   90.00
_cell.angle_gamma   90.00
#
_symmetry.space_group_name_H-M   'P 1'
#
loop_
_entity.id
_entity.type
_entity.pdbx_description
1 polymer ?
#
loop_
_entity_poly.entity_id
_entity_poly.type
_entity_poly.pdbx_seq_one_letter_code
_entity_poly.pdbx_strand_id
1 'polypeptide(L)'
;VGSEMCIRDRSGGQQQRLCIARSIAVKPRILLMDEPCSALDPIATVRVEELMHRLKDKFTIIVVTHNMQQATRVSDLTGFFMLGRLVEFDATEKIFSNPSLKETEDYITGRFS
;
A
#
# COMPACT_ATOMS: atom_id res chain seq x y z
N VAL A 1 0.03 -14.68 14.50
CA VAL A 1 0.06 -14.71 15.96
C VAL A 1 0.24 -13.31 16.51
N GLY A 2 1.27 -12.59 16.10
CA GLY A 2 1.49 -11.23 16.56
C GLY A 2 0.39 -10.28 16.15
N SER A 3 -0.18 -10.45 14.96
CA SER A 3 -1.25 -9.60 14.48
C SER A 3 -2.55 -9.80 15.25
N GLU A 4 -2.83 -11.00 15.71
CA GLU A 4 -4.01 -11.26 16.53
C GLU A 4 -3.94 -10.53 17.87
N MET A 5 -2.77 -10.49 18.49
CA MET A 5 -2.57 -9.74 19.71
C MET A 5 -2.72 -8.24 19.50
N CYS A 6 -2.34 -7.75 18.34
CA CYS A 6 -2.53 -6.34 17.99
C CYS A 6 -4.02 -5.96 17.87
N ILE A 7 -4.87 -6.92 17.53
CA ILE A 7 -6.28 -6.66 17.26
C ILE A 7 -7.12 -6.54 18.53
N ARG A 8 -6.71 -7.16 19.64
CA ARG A 8 -7.56 -7.28 20.82
C ARG A 8 -7.82 -5.99 21.60
N ASP A 9 -6.78 -5.18 21.82
CA ASP A 9 -6.83 -4.14 22.83
C ASP A 9 -6.66 -2.72 22.29
N ARG A 10 -6.69 -2.54 20.96
CA ARG A 10 -6.38 -1.24 20.37
C ARG A 10 -7.30 -0.94 19.20
N SER A 11 -7.40 0.36 18.84
CA SER A 11 -8.11 0.74 17.63
C SER A 11 -7.40 0.17 16.39
N GLY A 12 -8.11 0.07 15.26
CA GLY A 12 -7.55 -0.47 14.03
C GLY A 12 -6.27 0.23 13.60
N GLY A 13 -6.23 1.56 13.67
CA GLY A 13 -5.03 2.32 13.31
C GLY A 13 -3.88 2.11 14.27
N GLN A 14 -4.15 2.04 15.56
CA GLN A 14 -3.13 1.75 16.56
C GLN A 14 -2.59 0.33 16.41
N GLN A 15 -3.46 -0.61 16.13
CA GLN A 15 -3.08 -2.00 15.87
C GLN A 15 -2.14 -2.09 14.67
N GLN A 16 -2.47 -1.40 13.59
CA GLN A 16 -1.67 -1.43 12.39
C GLN A 16 -0.30 -0.81 12.63
N ARG A 17 -0.25 0.33 13.33
CA ARG A 17 1.03 0.97 13.66
C ARG A 17 1.89 0.09 14.56
N LEU A 18 1.28 -0.61 15.51
CA LEU A 18 2.00 -1.54 16.38
C LEU A 18 2.57 -2.71 15.59
N CYS A 19 1.81 -3.27 14.66
CA CYS A 19 2.28 -4.35 13.81
C CYS A 19 3.45 -3.91 12.94
N ILE A 20 3.40 -2.70 12.40
CA ILE A 20 4.50 -2.12 11.63
C ILE A 20 5.74 -1.97 12.52
N ALA A 21 5.57 -1.43 13.74
CA ALA A 21 6.68 -1.26 14.67
C ALA A 21 7.35 -2.59 14.99
N ARG A 22 6.58 -3.64 15.17
CA ARG A 22 7.12 -4.98 15.40
C ARG A 22 7.90 -5.50 14.19
N SER A 23 7.40 -5.26 13.00
CA SER A 23 8.06 -5.70 11.77
C SER A 23 9.41 -5.02 11.58
N ILE A 24 9.50 -3.72 11.87
CA ILE A 24 10.76 -2.98 11.70
C ILE A 24 11.76 -3.23 12.82
N ALA A 25 11.33 -3.79 13.95
CA ALA A 25 12.23 -4.09 15.07
C ALA A 25 13.31 -5.08 14.70
N VAL A 26 13.07 -5.96 13.72
CA VAL A 26 14.06 -6.90 13.22
C VAL A 26 14.95 -6.31 12.12
N LYS A 27 14.80 -5.03 11.82
CA LYS A 27 15.59 -4.28 10.84
C LYS A 27 15.59 -4.93 9.45
N PRO A 28 14.43 -5.14 8.83
CA PRO A 28 14.38 -5.73 7.49
C PRO A 28 14.89 -4.75 6.44
N ARG A 29 15.29 -5.29 5.29
CA ARG A 29 15.60 -4.43 4.13
C ARG A 29 14.36 -4.05 3.36
N ILE A 30 13.39 -4.95 3.33
CA ILE A 30 12.13 -4.78 2.61
C ILE A 30 10.99 -4.98 3.59
N LEU A 31 10.05 -4.06 3.59
CA LEU A 31 8.84 -4.13 4.39
C LEU A 31 7.67 -4.34 3.44
N LEU A 32 6.99 -5.48 3.57
CA LEU A 32 5.85 -5.81 2.73
C LEU A 32 4.56 -5.55 3.49
N MET A 33 3.68 -4.74 2.92
CA MET A 33 2.37 -4.43 3.50
C MET A 33 1.28 -4.84 2.54
N ASP A 34 0.38 -5.70 2.99
CA ASP A 34 -0.74 -6.20 2.20
C ASP A 34 -2.03 -5.57 2.70
N GLU A 35 -2.63 -4.72 1.88
CA GLU A 35 -3.87 -3.99 2.20
C GLU A 35 -3.82 -3.33 3.58
N PRO A 36 -2.82 -2.47 3.85
CA PRO A 36 -2.55 -2.01 5.20
C PRO A 36 -3.65 -1.16 5.82
N CYS A 37 -4.51 -0.57 5.01
CA CYS A 37 -5.57 0.33 5.49
C CYS A 37 -6.97 -0.14 5.16
N SER A 38 -7.15 -1.38 4.73
CA SER A 38 -8.44 -1.87 4.23
C SER A 38 -9.56 -1.84 5.26
N ALA A 39 -9.24 -2.00 6.54
CA ALA A 39 -10.23 -2.03 7.61
C ALA A 39 -10.20 -0.76 8.48
N LEU A 40 -9.53 0.30 8.04
CA LEU A 40 -9.34 1.51 8.83
C LEU A 40 -10.26 2.63 8.37
N ASP A 41 -10.67 3.46 9.32
CA ASP A 41 -11.40 4.70 9.00
C ASP A 41 -10.44 5.73 8.36
N PRO A 42 -10.97 6.84 7.81
CA PRO A 42 -10.12 7.82 7.13
C PRO A 42 -9.02 8.42 8.01
N ILE A 43 -9.30 8.68 9.28
CA ILE A 43 -8.30 9.28 10.17
C ILE A 43 -7.17 8.31 10.45
N ALA A 44 -7.49 7.06 10.77
CA ALA A 44 -6.50 6.02 11.01
C ALA A 44 -5.68 5.74 9.73
N THR A 45 -6.33 5.75 8.59
CA THR A 45 -5.66 5.56 7.30
C THR A 45 -4.60 6.63 7.07
N VAL A 46 -4.93 7.90 7.31
CA VAL A 46 -3.98 9.01 7.15
C VAL A 46 -2.75 8.80 8.04
N ARG A 47 -2.97 8.38 9.28
CA ARG A 47 -1.86 8.16 10.22
C ARG A 47 -0.93 7.03 9.78
N VAL A 48 -1.49 5.95 9.25
CA VAL A 48 -0.68 4.85 8.73
C VAL A 48 0.08 5.29 7.48
N GLU A 49 -0.56 6.04 6.59
CA GLU A 49 0.09 6.56 5.38
C GLU A 49 1.23 7.53 5.74
N GLU A 50 1.05 8.38 6.74
CA GLU A 50 2.11 9.26 7.23
C GLU A 50 3.30 8.45 7.76
N LEU A 51 3.02 7.37 8.47
CA LEU A 51 4.06 6.49 8.96
C LEU A 51 4.83 5.85 7.80
N MET A 52 4.14 5.41 6.77
CA MET A 52 4.78 4.87 5.57
C MET A 52 5.71 5.89 4.91
N HIS A 53 5.28 7.15 4.81
CA HIS A 53 6.11 8.21 4.25
C HIS A 53 7.39 8.43 5.06
N ARG A 54 7.32 8.32 6.37
CA ARG A 54 8.50 8.45 7.23
C ARG A 54 9.43 7.25 7.10
N LEU A 55 8.87 6.05 6.94
CA LEU A 55 9.65 4.83 6.90
C LEU A 55 10.33 4.59 5.55
N LYS A 56 9.84 5.18 4.47
CA LYS A 56 10.39 4.90 3.15
C LYS A 56 11.84 5.35 2.99
N ASP A 57 12.30 6.27 3.82
CA ASP A 57 13.70 6.71 3.78
C ASP A 57 14.66 5.68 4.36
N LYS A 58 14.15 4.78 5.19
CA LYS A 58 14.96 3.75 5.87
C LYS A 58 14.74 2.35 5.31
N PHE A 59 13.58 2.11 4.75
CA PHE A 59 13.18 0.78 4.28
C PHE A 59 12.63 0.88 2.87
N THR A 60 12.84 -0.16 2.08
CA THR A 60 12.10 -0.31 0.84
C THR A 60 10.74 -0.89 1.21
N ILE A 61 9.68 -0.18 0.87
CA ILE A 61 8.31 -0.59 1.22
C ILE A 61 7.59 -1.05 -0.04
N ILE A 62 7.03 -2.24 0.02
CA ILE A 62 6.17 -2.78 -1.03
C ILE A 62 4.77 -2.86 -0.46
N VAL A 63 3.82 -2.15 -1.07
CA VAL A 63 2.42 -2.14 -0.64
C VAL A 63 1.59 -2.84 -1.70
N VAL A 64 0.81 -3.82 -1.28
CA VAL A 64 -0.18 -4.46 -2.14
C VAL A 64 -1.53 -3.88 -1.79
N THR A 65 -2.21 -3.27 -2.75
CA THR A 65 -3.52 -2.68 -2.51
C THR A 65 -4.34 -2.66 -3.80
N HIS A 66 -5.65 -2.79 -3.67
CA HIS A 66 -6.58 -2.54 -4.77
C HIS A 66 -7.20 -1.14 -4.66
N ASN A 67 -6.81 -0.36 -3.66
CA ASN A 67 -7.25 1.02 -3.51
C ASN A 67 -6.32 1.93 -4.32
N MET A 68 -6.79 2.36 -5.49
CA MET A 68 -5.98 3.18 -6.40
C MET A 68 -5.65 4.54 -5.81
N GLN A 69 -6.55 5.12 -5.02
CA GLN A 69 -6.29 6.41 -4.38
C GLN A 69 -5.14 6.31 -3.38
N GLN A 70 -5.11 5.23 -2.59
CA GLN A 70 -4.01 5.00 -1.68
C GLN A 70 -2.69 4.84 -2.43
N ALA A 71 -2.68 4.04 -3.49
CA ALA A 71 -1.48 3.86 -4.29
C ALA A 71 -0.96 5.20 -4.82
N THR A 72 -1.85 6.07 -5.27
CA THR A 72 -1.48 7.40 -5.76
C THR A 72 -0.83 8.25 -4.67
N ARG A 73 -1.33 8.16 -3.43
CA ARG A 73 -0.82 8.98 -2.33
C ARG A 73 0.51 8.50 -1.77
N VAL A 74 0.72 7.20 -1.69
CA VAL A 74 1.83 6.66 -0.90
C VAL A 74 3.00 6.12 -1.71
N SER A 75 2.83 5.85 -3.00
CA SER A 75 3.86 5.17 -3.77
C SER A 75 4.60 6.08 -4.72
N ASP A 76 5.87 5.76 -4.93
CA ASP A 76 6.72 6.42 -5.93
C ASP A 76 6.67 5.66 -7.26
N LEU A 77 6.59 4.33 -7.18
CA LEU A 77 6.48 3.44 -8.34
C LEU A 77 5.26 2.56 -8.16
N THR A 78 4.58 2.25 -9.25
CA THR A 78 3.38 1.42 -9.22
C THR A 78 3.47 0.33 -10.27
N GLY A 79 3.15 -0.90 -9.87
CA GLY A 79 2.99 -2.02 -10.78
C GLY A 79 1.52 -2.42 -10.84
N PHE A 80 1.01 -2.59 -12.04
CA PHE A 80 -0.34 -3.08 -12.25
C PHE A 80 -0.31 -4.56 -12.59
N PHE A 81 -0.99 -5.37 -11.77
CA PHE A 81 -1.09 -6.81 -11.96
C PHE A 81 -2.49 -7.20 -12.38
N MET A 82 -2.58 -8.14 -13.30
CA MET A 82 -3.84 -8.73 -13.70
C MET A 82 -3.65 -10.23 -13.92
N LEU A 83 -4.46 -11.04 -13.24
CA LEU A 83 -4.43 -12.50 -13.34
C LEU A 83 -3.02 -13.08 -13.15
N GLY A 84 -2.32 -12.59 -12.12
CA GLY A 84 -0.99 -13.08 -11.77
C GLY A 84 0.13 -12.58 -12.67
N ARG A 85 -0.15 -11.65 -13.57
CA ARG A 85 0.84 -11.12 -14.51
C ARG A 85 1.06 -9.64 -14.29
N LEU A 86 2.31 -9.22 -14.27
CA LEU A 86 2.65 -7.79 -14.22
C LEU A 86 2.40 -7.19 -15.60
N VAL A 87 1.39 -6.35 -15.70
CA VAL A 87 0.98 -5.73 -16.96
C VAL A 87 1.82 -4.50 -17.27
N GLU A 88 1.96 -3.62 -16.30
CA GLU A 88 2.74 -2.38 -16.48
C GLU A 88 3.38 -1.98 -15.17
N PHE A 89 4.60 -1.42 -15.22
CA PHE A 89 5.33 -0.93 -14.06
C PHE A 89 6.04 0.37 -14.44
N ASP A 90 5.73 1.44 -13.72
CA ASP A 90 6.33 2.75 -13.99
C ASP A 90 6.14 3.67 -12.80
N ALA A 91 6.59 4.93 -12.95
CA ALA A 91 6.32 5.94 -11.94
C ALA A 91 4.82 6.05 -11.68
N THR A 92 4.46 6.21 -10.42
CA THR A 92 3.05 6.27 -10.01
C THR A 92 2.29 7.35 -10.75
N GLU A 93 2.87 8.53 -10.89
CA GLU A 93 2.24 9.63 -11.61
C GLU A 93 1.92 9.24 -13.05
N LYS A 94 2.85 8.56 -13.73
CA LYS A 94 2.63 8.13 -15.10
C LYS A 94 1.54 7.06 -15.21
N ILE A 95 1.56 6.07 -14.31
CA ILE A 95 0.57 4.99 -14.32
C ILE A 95 -0.85 5.54 -14.20
N PHE A 96 -1.05 6.52 -13.33
CA PHE A 96 -2.40 7.03 -13.04
C PHE A 96 -2.82 8.20 -13.91
N SER A 97 -1.91 8.80 -14.66
CA SER A 97 -2.26 9.94 -15.56
C SER A 97 -2.14 9.59 -17.03
N ASN A 98 -1.13 8.84 -17.42
CA ASN A 98 -0.87 8.51 -18.82
C ASN A 98 -0.18 7.16 -18.94
N PRO A 99 -0.88 6.06 -18.63
CA PRO A 99 -0.28 4.73 -18.73
C PRO A 99 0.05 4.38 -20.18
N SER A 100 1.06 3.53 -20.35
CA SER A 100 1.52 3.12 -21.67
C SER A 100 0.61 2.08 -22.32
N LEU A 101 -0.13 1.31 -21.52
CA LEU A 101 -0.96 0.22 -22.03
C LEU A 101 -2.44 0.53 -21.82
N LYS A 102 -3.23 0.14 -22.80
CA LYS A 102 -4.68 0.33 -22.74
C LYS A 102 -5.32 -0.48 -21.61
N GLU A 103 -4.78 -1.67 -21.32
CA GLU A 103 -5.28 -2.49 -20.21
C GLU A 103 -5.20 -1.74 -18.88
N THR A 104 -4.09 -1.03 -18.66
CA THR A 104 -3.90 -0.23 -17.44
C THR A 104 -4.86 0.95 -17.42
N GLU A 105 -5.00 1.63 -18.54
CA GLU A 105 -5.94 2.76 -18.67
C GLU A 105 -7.37 2.30 -18.39
N ASP A 106 -7.77 1.17 -18.97
CA ASP A 106 -9.13 0.66 -18.78
C ASP A 106 -9.39 0.30 -17.33
N TYR A 107 -8.41 -0.28 -16.64
CA TYR A 107 -8.55 -0.61 -15.22
C TYR A 107 -8.72 0.65 -14.38
N ILE A 108 -7.87 1.65 -14.61
CA ILE A 108 -7.89 2.90 -13.83
C ILE A 108 -9.18 3.67 -14.05
N THR A 109 -9.68 3.68 -15.28
CA THR A 109 -10.91 4.42 -15.61
C THR A 109 -12.17 3.61 -15.36
N GLY A 110 -12.04 2.33 -14.97
CA GLY A 110 -13.19 1.47 -14.73
C GLY A 110 -13.90 0.99 -15.99
N ARG A 111 -13.23 1.01 -17.13
CA ARG A 111 -13.82 0.62 -18.43
C ARG A 111 -13.63 -0.86 -18.76
N PHE A 112 -12.94 -1.58 -17.92
CA PHE A 112 -12.80 -3.02 -18.14
C PHE A 112 -14.09 -3.72 -17.76
N SER A 113 -14.44 -4.71 -18.47
CA SER A 113 -15.65 -5.49 -18.18
C SER A 113 -15.50 -6.90 -18.71
#